data_efe9a6e237d7fa27b1d1c3604021275a
#
_entry.id   efe9a6e237d7fa27b1d1c3604021275a
#
_cell.length_a   1.000
_cell.length_b   1.000
_cell.length_c   1.000
_cell.angle_alpha   90.00
_cell.angle_beta   90.00
_cell.angle_gamma   90.00
#
_symmetry.space_group_name_H-M   'P 1'
#
loop_
_entity.id
_entity.type
_entity.pdbx_description
1 polymer ?
#
loop_
_entity_poly.entity_id
_entity_poly.type
_entity_poly.pdbx_seq_one_letter_code
_entity_poly.pdbx_strand_id
1 'polypeptide(L)'
;MHKKMHLAKSAALQAALCHTSASVFHPFRNMQSLLTLWQPRLLALATAGLGDDSAHDIAHLHRVWRNASILLEQHPEADALVVMAASYLHDLVNLPKNHPERHLASRQAAALACRQLAEQDFPSGKLDGVRHAIETHSFSADLAPHTIEARIVQDADRIDALGAVGLARLFYTAARMDSALAHGADPLALQRPLNDKAYALDHIETKLAKLPGKMQTQAGRALAESRLSILTDFRSTFAQEWTIAPAA
;
A
#
# COMPACT_ATOMS: atom_id res chain seq x y z
N MET A 1 -70.01 -3.74 -34.06
CA MET A 1 -69.33 -2.64 -33.33
C MET A 1 -68.41 -3.11 -32.19
N HIS A 2 -68.18 -4.39 -31.92
CA HIS A 2 -67.40 -4.89 -30.77
C HIS A 2 -65.90 -5.25 -31.08
N LYS A 3 -65.46 -5.25 -32.34
CA LYS A 3 -64.08 -5.63 -32.70
C LYS A 3 -63.04 -4.50 -32.74
N LYS A 4 -63.49 -3.23 -32.72
CA LYS A 4 -62.59 -2.04 -32.75
C LYS A 4 -62.17 -1.55 -31.35
N MET A 5 -62.83 -1.98 -30.30
CA MET A 5 -62.53 -1.55 -28.94
C MET A 5 -61.42 -2.38 -28.24
N HIS A 6 -61.14 -3.61 -28.70
CA HIS A 6 -60.09 -4.46 -28.14
C HIS A 6 -58.68 -4.12 -28.67
N LEU A 7 -58.52 -3.55 -29.85
CA LEU A 7 -57.21 -3.16 -30.39
C LEU A 7 -56.67 -1.86 -29.81
N ALA A 8 -57.53 -0.94 -29.37
CA ALA A 8 -57.09 0.33 -28.74
C ALA A 8 -56.56 0.17 -27.31
N LYS A 9 -57.04 -0.84 -26.60
CA LYS A 9 -56.54 -1.14 -25.22
C LYS A 9 -55.20 -1.86 -25.18
N SER A 10 -54.87 -2.62 -26.24
CA SER A 10 -53.57 -3.31 -26.35
C SER A 10 -52.43 -2.36 -26.69
N ALA A 11 -52.67 -1.36 -27.54
CA ALA A 11 -51.64 -0.37 -27.88
C ALA A 11 -51.30 0.61 -26.75
N ALA A 12 -52.27 0.96 -25.90
CA ALA A 12 -52.06 1.80 -24.72
C ALA A 12 -51.27 1.09 -23.59
N LEU A 13 -51.39 -0.23 -23.45
CA LEU A 13 -50.67 -1.01 -22.46
C LEU A 13 -49.24 -1.28 -22.90
N GLN A 14 -48.93 -1.32 -24.19
CA GLN A 14 -47.61 -1.50 -24.73
C GLN A 14 -46.77 -0.19 -24.73
N ALA A 15 -47.42 0.97 -24.82
CA ALA A 15 -46.75 2.29 -24.69
C ALA A 15 -46.42 2.65 -23.24
N ALA A 16 -47.10 2.10 -22.26
CA ALA A 16 -46.81 2.34 -20.83
C ALA A 16 -45.63 1.49 -20.28
N LEU A 17 -45.16 0.48 -21.02
CA LEU A 17 -44.03 -0.38 -20.63
C LEU A 17 -42.67 0.10 -21.20
N CYS A 18 -42.65 1.17 -21.99
CA CYS A 18 -41.43 1.68 -22.64
C CYS A 18 -40.79 2.91 -21.96
N HIS A 19 -41.30 3.37 -20.82
CA HIS A 19 -40.78 4.60 -20.18
C HIS A 19 -40.48 4.44 -18.66
N THR A 20 -39.86 3.31 -18.25
CA THR A 20 -39.15 3.30 -16.96
C THR A 20 -37.94 2.36 -17.03
N SER A 21 -37.02 2.58 -17.97
CA SER A 21 -35.64 2.22 -17.72
C SER A 21 -35.02 3.38 -16.91
N ALA A 22 -35.45 3.54 -15.67
CA ALA A 22 -34.64 4.20 -14.68
C ALA A 22 -33.33 3.42 -14.62
N SER A 23 -32.26 4.01 -15.12
CA SER A 23 -30.93 3.47 -14.96
C SER A 23 -30.69 3.32 -13.46
N VAL A 24 -30.77 2.09 -12.98
CA VAL A 24 -30.38 1.74 -11.62
C VAL A 24 -28.90 2.12 -11.55
N PHE A 25 -28.63 3.24 -10.93
CA PHE A 25 -27.29 3.72 -10.65
C PHE A 25 -26.63 2.64 -9.78
N HIS A 26 -25.81 1.77 -10.37
CA HIS A 26 -25.02 0.79 -9.62
C HIS A 26 -23.73 1.49 -9.22
N PRO A 27 -23.59 1.95 -7.96
CA PRO A 27 -22.41 2.67 -7.49
C PRO A 27 -21.12 1.84 -7.67
N PHE A 28 -21.21 0.52 -7.55
CA PHE A 28 -20.09 -0.39 -7.76
C PHE A 28 -19.57 -0.43 -9.21
N ARG A 29 -20.46 -0.34 -10.20
CA ARG A 29 -20.04 -0.27 -11.62
C ARG A 29 -19.29 1.03 -11.93
N ASN A 30 -19.69 2.12 -11.28
CA ASN A 30 -19.05 3.42 -11.46
C ASN A 30 -17.65 3.45 -10.81
N MET A 31 -17.49 2.87 -9.61
CA MET A 31 -16.20 2.82 -8.92
C MET A 31 -15.17 1.99 -9.69
N GLN A 32 -15.52 0.78 -10.14
CA GLN A 32 -14.61 -0.07 -10.92
C GLN A 32 -14.17 0.61 -12.23
N SER A 33 -15.08 1.33 -12.89
CA SER A 33 -14.76 2.11 -14.09
C SER A 33 -13.78 3.25 -13.79
N LEU A 34 -13.92 3.92 -12.64
CA LEU A 34 -13.00 4.97 -12.19
C LEU A 34 -11.61 4.38 -11.88
N LEU A 35 -11.53 3.27 -11.19
CA LEU A 35 -10.25 2.61 -10.89
C LEU A 35 -9.53 2.21 -12.19
N THR A 36 -10.25 1.61 -13.14
CA THR A 36 -9.69 1.22 -14.45
C THR A 36 -9.20 2.44 -15.25
N LEU A 37 -9.92 3.56 -15.19
CA LEU A 37 -9.53 4.80 -15.86
C LEU A 37 -8.29 5.43 -15.24
N TRP A 38 -8.21 5.46 -13.91
CA TRP A 38 -7.17 6.20 -13.19
C TRP A 38 -5.88 5.41 -13.00
N GLN A 39 -5.93 4.09 -12.88
CA GLN A 39 -4.72 3.29 -12.63
C GLN A 39 -3.58 3.58 -13.64
N PRO A 40 -3.77 3.59 -14.96
CA PRO A 40 -2.69 3.90 -15.90
C PRO A 40 -2.19 5.34 -15.80
N ARG A 41 -3.06 6.30 -15.47
CA ARG A 41 -2.67 7.71 -15.27
C ARG A 41 -1.81 7.87 -14.02
N LEU A 42 -2.22 7.25 -12.91
CA LEU A 42 -1.46 7.25 -11.65
C LEU A 42 -0.09 6.60 -11.83
N LEU A 43 -0.03 5.50 -12.58
CA LEU A 43 1.22 4.83 -12.90
C LEU A 43 2.13 5.73 -13.74
N ALA A 44 1.61 6.45 -14.71
CA ALA A 44 2.37 7.39 -15.52
C ALA A 44 2.95 8.55 -14.68
N LEU A 45 2.14 9.11 -13.75
CA LEU A 45 2.61 10.14 -12.81
C LEU A 45 3.72 9.61 -11.89
N ALA A 46 3.52 8.42 -11.33
CA ALA A 46 4.50 7.78 -10.46
C ALA A 46 5.81 7.52 -11.20
N THR A 47 5.75 7.00 -12.44
CA THR A 47 6.92 6.68 -13.25
C THR A 47 7.74 7.92 -13.63
N ALA A 48 7.08 9.04 -13.90
CA ALA A 48 7.75 10.30 -14.22
C ALA A 48 8.55 10.87 -13.03
N GLY A 49 8.20 10.50 -11.79
CA GLY A 49 8.87 10.93 -10.56
C GLY A 49 9.93 9.96 -10.03
N LEU A 50 9.99 8.72 -10.57
CA LEU A 50 10.92 7.71 -10.08
C LEU A 50 12.36 8.03 -10.53
N GLY A 51 13.30 8.07 -9.55
CA GLY A 51 14.73 8.01 -9.80
C GLY A 51 15.23 6.57 -9.98
N ASP A 52 16.55 6.38 -10.06
CA ASP A 52 17.21 5.07 -10.26
C ASP A 52 17.21 4.15 -9.01
N ASP A 53 16.39 4.40 -7.99
CA ASP A 53 16.34 3.57 -6.77
C ASP A 53 15.41 2.37 -6.94
N SER A 54 15.99 1.20 -7.22
CA SER A 54 15.29 -0.07 -7.38
C SER A 54 14.57 -0.59 -6.10
N ALA A 55 14.78 0.03 -4.94
CA ALA A 55 14.05 -0.33 -3.72
C ALA A 55 12.65 0.30 -3.66
N HIS A 56 12.45 1.41 -4.41
CA HIS A 56 11.19 2.14 -4.54
C HIS A 56 10.78 2.16 -6.02
N ASP A 57 10.83 1.00 -6.65
CA ASP A 57 10.49 0.79 -8.05
C ASP A 57 8.97 0.69 -8.26
N ILE A 58 8.56 0.67 -9.52
CA ILE A 58 7.16 0.48 -9.91
C ILE A 58 6.56 -0.80 -9.28
N ALA A 59 7.37 -1.85 -9.10
CA ALA A 59 6.93 -3.09 -8.49
C ALA A 59 6.55 -2.90 -7.02
N HIS A 60 7.24 -2.01 -6.27
CA HIS A 60 6.82 -1.62 -4.92
C HIS A 60 5.42 -0.97 -4.92
N LEU A 61 5.19 0.01 -5.79
CA LEU A 61 3.89 0.69 -5.88
C LEU A 61 2.75 -0.28 -6.22
N HIS A 62 2.98 -1.21 -7.15
CA HIS A 62 2.03 -2.27 -7.46
C HIS A 62 1.76 -3.19 -6.27
N ARG A 63 2.79 -3.55 -5.48
CA ARG A 63 2.61 -4.37 -4.28
C ARG A 63 1.87 -3.62 -3.19
N VAL A 64 2.15 -2.33 -2.99
CA VAL A 64 1.41 -1.49 -2.03
C VAL A 64 -0.06 -1.40 -2.43
N TRP A 65 -0.37 -1.12 -3.71
CA TRP A 65 -1.75 -1.13 -4.19
C TRP A 65 -2.42 -2.51 -4.02
N ARG A 66 -1.71 -3.61 -4.33
CA ARG A 66 -2.24 -4.96 -4.11
C ARG A 66 -2.54 -5.24 -2.63
N ASN A 67 -1.65 -4.84 -1.71
CA ASN A 67 -1.90 -4.96 -0.28
C ASN A 67 -3.11 -4.13 0.13
N ALA A 68 -3.18 -2.87 -0.31
CA ALA A 68 -4.31 -1.98 -0.05
C ALA A 68 -5.63 -2.56 -0.58
N SER A 69 -5.63 -3.18 -1.76
CA SER A 69 -6.83 -3.83 -2.34
C SER A 69 -7.35 -4.97 -1.46
N ILE A 70 -6.45 -5.77 -0.86
CA ILE A 70 -6.84 -6.82 0.10
C ILE A 70 -7.48 -6.21 1.34
N LEU A 71 -6.93 -5.11 1.85
CA LEU A 71 -7.49 -4.43 3.02
C LEU A 71 -8.84 -3.77 2.72
N LEU A 72 -9.01 -3.22 1.52
CA LEU A 72 -10.28 -2.62 1.05
C LEU A 72 -11.44 -3.62 1.04
N GLU A 73 -11.20 -4.92 0.84
CA GLU A 73 -12.25 -5.94 0.91
C GLU A 73 -12.95 -5.99 2.30
N GLN A 74 -12.26 -5.59 3.35
CA GLN A 74 -12.78 -5.53 4.72
C GLN A 74 -13.26 -4.12 5.12
N HIS A 75 -13.15 -3.15 4.22
CA HIS A 75 -13.46 -1.73 4.46
C HIS A 75 -14.29 -1.14 3.30
N PRO A 76 -15.56 -1.60 3.11
CA PRO A 76 -16.41 -1.13 2.03
C PRO A 76 -16.78 0.36 2.13
N GLU A 77 -16.60 0.98 3.30
CA GLU A 77 -16.79 2.41 3.54
C GLU A 77 -15.66 3.27 2.99
N ALA A 78 -14.48 2.69 2.72
CA ALA A 78 -13.31 3.42 2.24
C ALA A 78 -13.44 3.81 0.76
N ASP A 79 -12.96 5.00 0.41
CA ASP A 79 -12.88 5.43 -0.98
C ASP A 79 -11.69 4.77 -1.70
N ALA A 80 -11.97 3.72 -2.47
CA ALA A 80 -10.95 2.96 -3.18
C ALA A 80 -10.12 3.79 -4.17
N LEU A 81 -10.69 4.88 -4.75
CA LEU A 81 -9.94 5.76 -5.65
C LEU A 81 -8.91 6.61 -4.89
N VAL A 82 -9.26 7.08 -3.69
CA VAL A 82 -8.32 7.78 -2.78
C VAL A 82 -7.18 6.85 -2.38
N VAL A 83 -7.52 5.62 -1.96
CA VAL A 83 -6.51 4.61 -1.57
C VAL A 83 -5.59 4.26 -2.74
N MET A 84 -6.14 4.05 -3.94
CA MET A 84 -5.35 3.75 -5.13
C MET A 84 -4.40 4.90 -5.50
N ALA A 85 -4.91 6.13 -5.53
CA ALA A 85 -4.11 7.30 -5.84
C ALA A 85 -2.96 7.48 -4.83
N ALA A 86 -3.24 7.39 -3.54
CA ALA A 86 -2.23 7.48 -2.51
C ALA A 86 -1.22 6.32 -2.59
N SER A 87 -1.66 5.09 -2.87
CA SER A 87 -0.76 3.93 -3.02
C SER A 87 0.26 4.09 -4.15
N TYR A 88 -0.13 4.72 -5.27
CA TYR A 88 0.80 4.95 -6.38
C TYR A 88 1.67 6.20 -6.22
N LEU A 89 1.21 7.20 -5.46
CA LEU A 89 1.86 8.51 -5.42
C LEU A 89 2.55 8.84 -4.09
N HIS A 90 2.53 7.92 -3.09
CA HIS A 90 3.06 8.21 -1.76
C HIS A 90 4.57 8.52 -1.74
N ASP A 91 5.33 7.92 -2.63
CA ASP A 91 6.79 8.03 -2.74
C ASP A 91 7.27 8.93 -3.90
N LEU A 92 6.41 9.87 -4.41
CA LEU A 92 6.82 10.84 -5.45
C LEU A 92 8.02 11.70 -5.05
N VAL A 93 8.24 11.87 -3.75
CA VAL A 93 9.44 12.52 -3.18
C VAL A 93 10.04 11.55 -2.18
N ASN A 94 11.20 10.99 -2.52
CA ASN A 94 11.96 10.09 -1.66
C ASN A 94 13.34 10.66 -1.37
N LEU A 95 13.56 11.09 -0.12
CA LEU A 95 14.83 11.62 0.34
C LEU A 95 15.68 10.49 0.96
N PRO A 96 17.02 10.52 0.83
CA PRO A 96 17.91 9.54 1.45
C PRO A 96 17.67 9.39 2.95
N LYS A 97 17.93 8.20 3.51
CA LYS A 97 17.68 7.91 4.95
C LYS A 97 18.42 8.86 5.91
N ASN A 98 19.54 9.42 5.50
CA ASN A 98 20.37 10.37 6.27
C ASN A 98 20.10 11.84 5.93
N HIS A 99 19.12 12.14 5.06
CA HIS A 99 18.80 13.52 4.70
C HIS A 99 18.14 14.25 5.88
N PRO A 100 18.55 15.47 6.25
CA PRO A 100 18.03 16.20 7.40
C PRO A 100 16.52 16.49 7.28
N GLU A 101 16.02 16.70 6.07
CA GLU A 101 14.61 16.99 5.78
C GLU A 101 13.77 15.76 5.45
N ARG A 102 14.29 14.54 5.71
CA ARG A 102 13.54 13.30 5.40
C ARG A 102 12.12 13.27 6.01
N HIS A 103 11.95 13.87 7.17
CA HIS A 103 10.64 13.96 7.84
C HIS A 103 9.61 14.82 7.07
N LEU A 104 10.05 15.64 6.11
CA LEU A 104 9.19 16.45 5.25
C LEU A 104 8.85 15.76 3.92
N ALA A 105 9.51 14.66 3.57
CA ALA A 105 9.37 14.01 2.27
C ALA A 105 7.92 13.64 1.93
N SER A 106 7.16 13.07 2.88
CA SER A 106 5.75 12.69 2.65
C SER A 106 4.83 13.91 2.44
N ARG A 107 5.10 15.04 3.10
CA ARG A 107 4.35 16.28 2.87
C ARG A 107 4.65 16.88 1.49
N GLN A 108 5.92 16.83 1.07
CA GLN A 108 6.32 17.27 -0.27
C GLN A 108 5.72 16.36 -1.34
N ALA A 109 5.72 15.04 -1.13
CA ALA A 109 5.08 14.07 -2.01
C ALA A 109 3.57 14.34 -2.12
N ALA A 110 2.87 14.58 -1.01
CA ALA A 110 1.46 14.89 -0.98
C ALA A 110 1.12 16.19 -1.74
N ALA A 111 1.91 17.24 -1.55
CA ALA A 111 1.72 18.49 -2.25
C ALA A 111 1.93 18.35 -3.76
N LEU A 112 2.96 17.60 -4.18
CA LEU A 112 3.23 17.30 -5.58
C LEU A 112 2.13 16.44 -6.20
N ALA A 113 1.72 15.37 -5.52
CA ALA A 113 0.64 14.49 -5.96
C ALA A 113 -0.67 15.24 -6.20
N CYS A 114 -1.11 16.05 -5.20
CA CYS A 114 -2.35 16.81 -5.32
C CYS A 114 -2.33 17.82 -6.47
N ARG A 115 -1.20 18.48 -6.72
CA ARG A 115 -1.04 19.39 -7.85
C ARG A 115 -1.17 18.65 -9.19
N GLN A 116 -0.42 17.56 -9.36
CA GLN A 116 -0.45 16.76 -10.60
C GLN A 116 -1.82 16.12 -10.85
N LEU A 117 -2.51 15.67 -9.79
CA LEU A 117 -3.86 15.14 -9.88
C LEU A 117 -4.88 16.20 -10.31
N ALA A 118 -4.77 17.42 -9.76
CA ALA A 118 -5.65 18.52 -10.12
C ALA A 118 -5.45 18.94 -11.59
N GLU A 119 -4.22 18.92 -12.10
CA GLU A 119 -3.89 19.19 -13.51
C GLU A 119 -4.47 18.15 -14.49
N GLN A 120 -4.87 16.97 -14.00
CA GLN A 120 -5.48 15.89 -14.78
C GLN A 120 -6.98 15.71 -14.52
N ASP A 121 -7.64 16.69 -13.94
CA ASP A 121 -9.07 16.65 -13.61
C ASP A 121 -9.47 15.49 -12.66
N PHE A 122 -8.59 15.12 -11.73
CA PHE A 122 -8.96 14.19 -10.66
C PHE A 122 -10.09 14.77 -9.82
N PRO A 123 -11.07 13.96 -9.34
CA PRO A 123 -12.19 14.46 -8.57
C PRO A 123 -11.75 15.33 -7.39
N SER A 124 -12.00 16.63 -7.45
CA SER A 124 -11.50 17.64 -6.50
C SER A 124 -11.87 17.33 -5.05
N GLY A 125 -13.09 16.82 -4.81
CA GLY A 125 -13.54 16.42 -3.47
C GLY A 125 -12.78 15.25 -2.83
N LYS A 126 -11.86 14.58 -3.57
CA LYS A 126 -11.04 13.48 -3.06
C LYS A 126 -9.58 13.87 -2.79
N LEU A 127 -9.16 15.06 -3.23
CA LEU A 127 -7.77 15.51 -3.11
C LEU A 127 -7.29 15.60 -1.65
N ASP A 128 -8.13 16.07 -0.74
CA ASP A 128 -7.76 16.16 0.67
C ASP A 128 -7.57 14.77 1.30
N GLY A 129 -8.38 13.79 0.92
CA GLY A 129 -8.20 12.39 1.33
C GLY A 129 -6.88 11.80 0.83
N VAL A 130 -6.53 12.06 -0.45
CA VAL A 130 -5.24 11.63 -1.03
C VAL A 130 -4.07 12.32 -0.32
N ARG A 131 -4.16 13.63 -0.11
CA ARG A 131 -3.16 14.42 0.63
C ARG A 131 -2.89 13.80 2.00
N HIS A 132 -3.94 13.60 2.80
CA HIS A 132 -3.84 13.07 4.15
C HIS A 132 -3.24 11.65 4.15
N ALA A 133 -3.69 10.78 3.25
CA ALA A 133 -3.16 9.42 3.15
C ALA A 133 -1.65 9.41 2.80
N ILE A 134 -1.20 10.28 1.88
CA ILE A 134 0.21 10.40 1.53
C ILE A 134 1.02 11.02 2.68
N GLU A 135 0.55 12.08 3.33
CA GLU A 135 1.29 12.71 4.43
C GLU A 135 1.54 11.74 5.59
N THR A 136 0.56 10.89 5.91
CA THR A 136 0.59 10.02 7.09
C THR A 136 1.16 8.63 6.84
N HIS A 137 1.47 8.23 5.58
CA HIS A 137 2.02 6.89 5.33
C HIS A 137 3.39 6.70 5.95
N SER A 138 4.22 7.75 5.93
CA SER A 138 5.63 7.69 6.28
C SER A 138 5.87 7.43 7.76
N PHE A 139 6.73 6.45 8.05
CA PHE A 139 7.17 6.19 9.42
C PHE A 139 7.97 7.35 10.03
N SER A 140 8.77 8.05 9.19
CA SER A 140 9.63 9.16 9.66
C SER A 140 8.89 10.47 9.89
N ALA A 141 7.69 10.63 9.33
CA ALA A 141 6.87 11.81 9.55
C ALA A 141 6.13 11.78 10.89
N ASP A 142 5.94 10.58 11.48
CA ASP A 142 5.25 10.33 12.76
C ASP A 142 3.89 11.01 12.87
N LEU A 143 3.13 10.99 11.77
CA LEU A 143 1.79 11.56 11.70
C LEU A 143 0.72 10.47 11.85
N ALA A 144 -0.28 10.71 12.68
CA ALA A 144 -1.38 9.79 12.89
C ALA A 144 -2.37 9.81 11.71
N PRO A 145 -2.74 8.66 11.11
CA PRO A 145 -3.78 8.58 10.09
C PRO A 145 -5.17 8.65 10.74
N HIS A 146 -5.99 9.62 10.33
CA HIS A 146 -7.33 9.84 10.89
C HIS A 146 -8.45 9.24 10.06
N THR A 147 -8.26 9.10 8.73
CA THR A 147 -9.25 8.48 7.84
C THR A 147 -8.96 7.00 7.62
N ILE A 148 -9.96 6.24 7.21
CA ILE A 148 -9.78 4.81 6.92
C ILE A 148 -8.86 4.59 5.71
N GLU A 149 -8.93 5.46 4.69
CA GLU A 149 -8.06 5.43 3.52
C GLU A 149 -6.59 5.60 3.93
N ALA A 150 -6.30 6.57 4.79
CA ALA A 150 -4.95 6.82 5.29
C ALA A 150 -4.41 5.64 6.13
N ARG A 151 -5.26 5.00 6.94
CA ARG A 151 -4.92 3.79 7.70
C ARG A 151 -4.59 2.62 6.78
N ILE A 152 -5.40 2.42 5.74
CA ILE A 152 -5.18 1.35 4.74
C ILE A 152 -3.87 1.58 4.00
N VAL A 153 -3.59 2.79 3.52
CA VAL A 153 -2.36 3.10 2.78
C VAL A 153 -1.13 2.91 3.66
N GLN A 154 -1.17 3.39 4.91
CA GLN A 154 -0.06 3.22 5.85
C GLN A 154 0.20 1.74 6.15
N ASP A 155 -0.84 0.93 6.37
CA ASP A 155 -0.71 -0.51 6.60
C ASP A 155 -0.17 -1.21 5.36
N ALA A 156 -0.70 -0.89 4.17
CA ALA A 156 -0.32 -1.51 2.91
C ALA A 156 1.16 -1.31 2.57
N ASP A 157 1.69 -0.11 2.80
CA ASP A 157 3.11 0.19 2.64
C ASP A 157 3.97 -0.57 3.65
N ARG A 158 3.61 -0.54 4.93
CA ARG A 158 4.34 -1.27 5.99
C ARG A 158 4.36 -2.78 5.76
N ILE A 159 3.29 -3.35 5.25
CA ILE A 159 3.17 -4.78 4.91
C ILE A 159 4.16 -5.18 3.80
N ASP A 160 4.53 -4.27 2.87
CA ASP A 160 5.52 -4.57 1.82
C ASP A 160 6.94 -4.81 2.36
N ALA A 161 7.21 -4.42 3.61
CA ALA A 161 8.44 -4.73 4.32
C ALA A 161 8.46 -6.13 4.95
N LEU A 162 7.37 -6.90 4.86
CA LEU A 162 7.20 -8.22 5.45
C LEU A 162 7.08 -9.31 4.36
N GLY A 163 7.17 -10.56 4.78
CA GLY A 163 7.08 -11.71 3.88
C GLY A 163 8.36 -11.92 3.06
N ALA A 164 8.31 -12.81 2.07
CA ALA A 164 9.46 -13.17 1.25
C ALA A 164 10.07 -11.98 0.50
N VAL A 165 9.23 -11.08 -0.03
CA VAL A 165 9.70 -9.88 -0.72
C VAL A 165 10.36 -8.91 0.27
N GLY A 166 9.76 -8.70 1.44
CA GLY A 166 10.33 -7.88 2.51
C GLY A 166 11.69 -8.41 2.98
N LEU A 167 11.83 -9.72 3.11
CA LEU A 167 13.08 -10.38 3.44
C LEU A 167 14.17 -10.15 2.38
N ALA A 168 13.84 -10.30 1.10
CA ALA A 168 14.77 -10.02 0.01
C ALA A 168 15.19 -8.53 0.00
N ARG A 169 14.27 -7.60 0.20
CA ARG A 169 14.53 -6.16 0.31
C ARG A 169 15.39 -5.81 1.52
N LEU A 170 15.22 -6.52 2.63
CA LEU A 170 16.07 -6.35 3.82
C LEU A 170 17.54 -6.58 3.47
N PHE A 171 17.88 -7.73 2.88
CA PHE A 171 19.27 -8.05 2.55
C PHE A 171 19.82 -7.18 1.42
N TYR A 172 19.01 -6.87 0.41
CA TYR A 172 19.40 -5.92 -0.64
C TYR A 172 19.77 -4.55 -0.07
N THR A 173 18.94 -4.00 0.84
CA THR A 173 19.19 -2.71 1.48
C THR A 173 20.40 -2.76 2.40
N ALA A 174 20.57 -3.83 3.16
CA ALA A 174 21.70 -4.03 4.05
C ALA A 174 23.03 -4.08 3.27
N ALA A 175 23.06 -4.79 2.14
CA ALA A 175 24.24 -4.83 1.26
C ALA A 175 24.61 -3.44 0.71
N ARG A 176 23.63 -2.62 0.35
CA ARG A 176 23.87 -1.23 -0.08
C ARG A 176 24.37 -0.30 1.04
N MET A 177 24.20 -0.72 2.30
CA MET A 177 24.66 0.03 3.49
C MET A 177 25.93 -0.57 4.08
N ASP A 178 26.59 -1.52 3.39
CA ASP A 178 27.78 -2.24 3.84
C ASP A 178 27.56 -2.98 5.18
N SER A 179 26.31 -3.36 5.48
CA SER A 179 25.98 -4.14 6.66
C SER A 179 26.26 -5.64 6.41
N ALA A 180 26.85 -6.31 7.39
CA ALA A 180 27.01 -7.76 7.34
C ALA A 180 25.65 -8.48 7.39
N LEU A 181 25.60 -9.73 6.89
CA LEU A 181 24.37 -10.53 6.95
C LEU A 181 23.92 -10.77 8.40
N ALA A 182 24.86 -11.19 9.28
CA ALA A 182 24.66 -11.42 10.69
C ALA A 182 26.01 -11.33 11.45
N HIS A 183 25.94 -11.29 12.77
CA HIS A 183 27.14 -11.39 13.63
C HIS A 183 27.73 -12.79 13.57
N GLY A 184 29.06 -12.92 13.36
CA GLY A 184 29.73 -14.19 13.09
C GLY A 184 29.53 -15.27 14.16
N ALA A 185 29.62 -14.91 15.43
CA ALA A 185 29.52 -15.86 16.56
C ALA A 185 28.15 -15.87 17.25
N ASP A 186 27.34 -14.84 17.09
CA ASP A 186 26.03 -14.72 17.77
C ASP A 186 25.00 -14.10 16.81
N PRO A 187 24.53 -14.85 15.80
CA PRO A 187 23.64 -14.35 14.76
C PRO A 187 22.28 -13.90 15.30
N LEU A 188 21.81 -14.46 16.41
CA LEU A 188 20.51 -14.15 17.02
C LEU A 188 20.57 -13.05 18.09
N ALA A 189 21.76 -12.51 18.38
CA ALA A 189 21.97 -11.51 19.43
C ALA A 189 21.49 -11.99 20.83
N LEU A 190 21.83 -13.24 21.19
CA LEU A 190 21.47 -13.82 22.50
C LEU A 190 22.39 -13.31 23.62
N GLN A 191 23.64 -12.94 23.29
CA GLN A 191 24.68 -12.52 24.25
C GLN A 191 25.18 -11.09 23.98
N ARG A 192 24.60 -10.39 23.02
CA ARG A 192 24.95 -9.02 22.63
C ARG A 192 23.70 -8.15 22.42
N PRO A 193 23.81 -6.82 22.45
CA PRO A 193 22.73 -5.95 22.02
C PRO A 193 22.50 -6.08 20.50
N LEU A 194 21.24 -5.92 20.10
CA LEU A 194 20.87 -5.80 18.68
C LEU A 194 21.51 -4.57 18.03
N ASN A 195 22.00 -4.72 16.81
CA ASN A 195 22.58 -3.63 16.03
C ASN A 195 22.25 -3.78 14.54
N ASP A 196 21.09 -3.25 14.12
CA ASP A 196 20.58 -3.36 12.74
C ASP A 196 21.31 -2.47 11.73
N LYS A 197 22.22 -1.63 12.17
CA LYS A 197 23.13 -0.89 11.28
C LYS A 197 24.33 -1.76 10.86
N ALA A 198 24.77 -2.64 11.76
CA ALA A 198 25.90 -3.52 11.50
C ALA A 198 25.47 -4.88 10.92
N TYR A 199 24.29 -5.37 11.29
CA TYR A 199 23.84 -6.74 10.96
C TYR A 199 22.42 -6.72 10.41
N ALA A 200 22.25 -7.20 9.18
CA ALA A 200 20.95 -7.26 8.50
C ALA A 200 19.93 -8.08 9.29
N LEU A 201 20.32 -9.23 9.83
CA LEU A 201 19.43 -10.14 10.57
C LEU A 201 18.81 -9.49 11.80
N ASP A 202 19.53 -8.59 12.46
CA ASP A 202 19.05 -7.86 13.63
C ASP A 202 17.86 -6.95 13.32
N HIS A 203 17.76 -6.47 12.07
CA HIS A 203 16.67 -5.60 11.64
C HIS A 203 15.29 -6.27 11.74
N ILE A 204 15.25 -7.61 11.64
CA ILE A 204 14.01 -8.37 11.84
C ILE A 204 13.45 -8.07 13.25
N GLU A 205 14.28 -8.14 14.29
CA GLU A 205 13.85 -7.91 15.67
C GLU A 205 13.72 -6.42 16.02
N THR A 206 14.64 -5.58 15.55
CA THR A 206 14.64 -4.16 15.92
C THR A 206 13.44 -3.43 15.36
N LYS A 207 12.98 -3.83 14.16
CA LYS A 207 11.93 -3.11 13.44
C LYS A 207 10.81 -4.01 12.90
N LEU A 208 11.11 -5.05 12.12
CA LEU A 208 10.09 -5.75 11.32
C LEU A 208 9.11 -6.54 12.20
N ALA A 209 9.60 -7.19 13.25
CA ALA A 209 8.77 -7.93 14.22
C ALA A 209 7.78 -7.03 14.99
N LYS A 210 8.02 -5.73 15.01
CA LYS A 210 7.15 -4.76 15.70
C LYS A 210 6.05 -4.20 14.80
N LEU A 211 6.12 -4.44 13.47
CA LEU A 211 5.18 -3.86 12.51
C LEU A 211 3.74 -4.33 12.74
N PRO A 212 3.43 -5.62 13.00
CA PRO A 212 2.04 -6.03 13.24
C PRO A 212 1.36 -5.25 14.36
N GLY A 213 2.08 -4.99 15.46
CA GLY A 213 1.58 -4.18 16.58
C GLY A 213 1.37 -2.70 16.26
N LYS A 214 1.86 -2.22 15.11
CA LYS A 214 1.72 -0.83 14.65
C LYS A 214 0.73 -0.67 13.50
N MET A 215 0.04 -1.74 13.10
CA MET A 215 -1.01 -1.67 12.08
C MET A 215 -2.24 -0.94 12.60
N GLN A 216 -2.85 -0.15 11.74
CA GLN A 216 -4.00 0.71 12.04
C GLN A 216 -5.33 -0.04 11.90
N THR A 217 -5.36 -1.08 11.04
CA THR A 217 -6.55 -1.89 10.77
C THR A 217 -6.38 -3.33 11.29
N GLN A 218 -7.49 -3.99 11.61
CA GLN A 218 -7.45 -5.39 12.02
C GLN A 218 -7.00 -6.29 10.86
N ALA A 219 -7.49 -6.02 9.65
CA ALA A 219 -7.09 -6.74 8.44
C ALA A 219 -5.59 -6.57 8.15
N GLY A 220 -5.07 -5.34 8.28
CA GLY A 220 -3.65 -5.05 8.15
C GLY A 220 -2.80 -5.81 9.16
N ARG A 221 -3.23 -5.87 10.42
CA ARG A 221 -2.54 -6.64 11.45
C ARG A 221 -2.49 -8.13 11.13
N ALA A 222 -3.61 -8.74 10.78
CA ALA A 222 -3.68 -10.16 10.44
C ALA A 222 -2.78 -10.51 9.23
N LEU A 223 -2.78 -9.67 8.19
CA LEU A 223 -1.91 -9.87 7.03
C LEU A 223 -0.43 -9.68 7.39
N ALA A 224 -0.10 -8.70 8.23
CA ALA A 224 1.26 -8.47 8.69
C ALA A 224 1.79 -9.63 9.57
N GLU A 225 0.97 -10.18 10.47
CA GLU A 225 1.31 -11.35 11.29
C GLU A 225 1.59 -12.58 10.42
N SER A 226 0.71 -12.84 9.44
CA SER A 226 0.90 -13.93 8.47
C SER A 226 2.20 -13.79 7.66
N ARG A 227 2.61 -12.57 7.30
CA ARG A 227 3.86 -12.35 6.57
C ARG A 227 5.08 -12.34 7.47
N LEU A 228 4.93 -11.92 8.74
CA LEU A 228 6.03 -11.93 9.70
C LEU A 228 6.51 -13.35 9.99
N SER A 229 5.63 -14.37 9.98
CA SER A 229 6.04 -15.76 10.21
C SER A 229 7.16 -16.22 9.28
N ILE A 230 7.13 -15.78 8.01
CA ILE A 230 8.19 -16.08 7.02
C ILE A 230 9.56 -15.54 7.47
N LEU A 231 9.59 -14.35 8.08
CA LEU A 231 10.83 -13.74 8.54
C LEU A 231 11.36 -14.42 9.80
N THR A 232 10.47 -14.82 10.71
CA THR A 232 10.84 -15.51 11.95
C THR A 232 11.34 -16.92 11.66
N ASP A 233 10.69 -17.64 10.75
CA ASP A 233 11.13 -18.98 10.32
C ASP A 233 12.48 -18.90 9.59
N PHE A 234 12.64 -17.95 8.69
CA PHE A 234 13.91 -17.70 8.03
C PHE A 234 15.02 -17.39 9.04
N ARG A 235 14.78 -16.49 10.00
CA ARG A 235 15.76 -16.10 11.02
C ARG A 235 16.22 -17.32 11.83
N SER A 236 15.30 -18.19 12.19
CA SER A 236 15.60 -19.44 12.92
C SER A 236 16.43 -20.39 12.06
N THR A 237 16.03 -20.64 10.82
CA THR A 237 16.74 -21.52 9.89
C THR A 237 18.14 -20.97 9.58
N PHE A 238 18.23 -19.66 9.28
CA PHE A 238 19.50 -18.99 9.02
C PHE A 238 20.49 -19.17 10.18
N ALA A 239 20.05 -19.03 11.43
CA ALA A 239 20.92 -19.21 12.57
C ALA A 239 21.42 -20.63 12.75
N GLN A 240 20.61 -21.63 12.42
CA GLN A 240 21.02 -23.05 12.43
C GLN A 240 22.11 -23.34 11.38
N GLU A 241 21.96 -22.78 10.18
CA GLU A 241 22.92 -22.95 9.09
C GLU A 241 24.20 -22.10 9.31
N TRP A 242 24.09 -20.96 9.99
CA TRP A 242 25.19 -20.03 10.25
C TRP A 242 26.15 -20.55 11.30
N THR A 243 25.65 -21.27 12.29
CA THR A 243 26.45 -21.77 13.41
C THR A 243 27.22 -23.01 12.95
N ILE A 244 28.48 -22.85 12.60
CA ILE A 244 29.39 -23.97 12.39
C ILE A 244 29.60 -24.59 13.78
N ALA A 245 29.14 -25.84 13.98
CA ALA A 245 29.48 -26.59 15.17
C ALA A 245 31.01 -26.63 15.30
N PRO A 246 31.60 -26.35 16.48
CA PRO A 246 33.03 -26.53 16.65
C PRO A 246 33.38 -27.96 16.25
N ALA A 247 34.42 -28.11 15.42
CA ALA A 247 34.94 -29.46 15.08
C ALA A 247 35.25 -30.19 16.39
N ALA A 248 34.64 -31.36 16.53
CA ALA A 248 34.82 -32.20 17.72
C ALA A 248 36.27 -32.73 17.82
#